data_61f33c818b5f461c8580c408a7944900
#
_entry.id   61f33c818b5f461c8580c408a7944900
#
_cell.length_a   1.000
_cell.length_b   1.000
_cell.length_c   1.000
_cell.angle_alpha   90.00
_cell.angle_beta   90.00
_cell.angle_gamma   90.00
#
_symmetry.space_group_name_H-M   'P 1'
#
loop_
_entity.id
_entity.type
_entity.pdbx_description
1 polymer ?
#
loop_
_entity_poly.entity_id
_entity_poly.type
_entity_poly.pdbx_seq_one_letter_code
_entity_poly.pdbx_strand_id
1 'polypeptide(L)'
;MELIEAEYPKPGHVLLHLSDLHLVGGPGTLYGSVDSAARLQEICDQIVASRLKPEAIIFTGDLADRGELEAYRRLRGMIEPVCDALGAKAIWAMGNHDDRANFRSAFVDASENSRPQDPMDRSYFVNGLRIITLDTTVPGFHHGELSEEQLEWLADELSTPAPDGTILALHHPPVPCVQDLAVLVELRGQAALAAVVRNTDVRSILGGHLHFSTTASFAGIPVSVASATCYTQDLGVTAGGQRGRDGAQAYNMVHVYEHTIVHSVVPMSGGVTVGEPVDAEEVQRRLAAAGISIPKHPRTSRPRQPRVPVAPRGATSPKVP
;
A
#
# COMPACT_ATOMS: atom_id res chain seq x y z
N MET A 1 -40.45 11.66 7.96
CA MET A 1 -39.21 11.32 8.68
C MET A 1 -38.13 12.18 8.07
N GLU A 2 -37.45 12.97 8.88
CA GLU A 2 -36.32 13.81 8.42
C GLU A 2 -35.18 12.89 7.94
N LEU A 3 -34.65 13.14 6.73
CA LEU A 3 -33.53 12.39 6.20
C LEU A 3 -32.25 12.83 6.92
N ILE A 4 -31.55 11.89 7.50
CA ILE A 4 -30.24 12.11 8.14
C ILE A 4 -29.14 11.71 7.15
N GLU A 5 -28.28 12.66 6.82
CA GLU A 5 -27.09 12.34 6.03
C GLU A 5 -25.99 11.73 6.92
N ALA A 6 -25.30 10.71 6.39
CA ALA A 6 -24.13 10.16 7.06
C ALA A 6 -23.00 11.19 7.14
N GLU A 7 -22.21 11.15 8.23
CA GLU A 7 -21.06 12.06 8.46
C GLU A 7 -20.04 12.08 7.31
N TYR A 8 -19.89 10.97 6.62
CA TYR A 8 -18.99 10.84 5.47
C TYR A 8 -19.74 10.37 4.23
N PRO A 9 -19.47 10.98 3.07
CA PRO A 9 -19.94 10.46 1.79
C PRO A 9 -19.27 9.12 1.46
N LYS A 10 -19.64 8.49 0.33
CA LYS A 10 -18.86 7.38 -0.25
C LYS A 10 -17.44 7.82 -0.53
N PRO A 11 -16.43 6.93 -0.44
CA PRO A 11 -15.04 7.26 -0.78
C PRO A 11 -14.92 7.71 -2.24
N GLY A 12 -13.99 8.62 -2.51
CA GLY A 12 -13.65 9.06 -3.85
C GLY A 12 -12.91 7.99 -4.64
N HIS A 13 -12.01 7.24 -3.94
CA HIS A 13 -11.26 6.12 -4.53
C HIS A 13 -11.31 4.92 -3.60
N VAL A 14 -11.29 3.74 -4.22
CA VAL A 14 -11.13 2.45 -3.54
C VAL A 14 -9.94 1.74 -4.19
N LEU A 15 -8.96 1.36 -3.37
CA LEU A 15 -7.77 0.65 -3.80
C LEU A 15 -7.58 -0.59 -2.94
N LEU A 16 -6.83 -1.56 -3.45
CA LEU A 16 -6.35 -2.71 -2.68
C LEU A 16 -4.83 -2.59 -2.52
N HIS A 17 -4.30 -3.02 -1.38
CA HIS A 17 -2.88 -3.00 -1.09
C HIS A 17 -2.45 -4.37 -0.58
N LEU A 18 -1.57 -5.02 -1.35
CA LEU A 18 -0.97 -6.32 -1.09
C LEU A 18 0.55 -6.16 -0.99
N SER A 19 1.22 -7.04 -0.24
CA SER A 19 2.67 -7.01 -0.09
C SER A 19 3.24 -8.41 0.19
N ASP A 20 4.53 -8.55 -0.03
CA ASP A 20 5.32 -9.70 0.42
C ASP A 20 4.70 -11.02 -0.04
N LEU A 21 4.62 -11.18 -1.37
CA LEU A 21 4.01 -12.34 -2.01
C LEU A 21 4.97 -13.54 -2.03
N HIS A 22 6.27 -13.28 -2.21
CA HIS A 22 7.33 -14.28 -2.28
C HIS A 22 6.98 -15.48 -3.16
N LEU A 23 6.53 -15.22 -4.40
CA LEU A 23 6.27 -16.29 -5.35
C LEU A 23 7.57 -16.99 -5.71
N VAL A 24 7.51 -18.31 -5.78
CA VAL A 24 8.65 -19.15 -6.17
C VAL A 24 8.60 -19.41 -7.67
N GLY A 25 9.74 -19.25 -8.35
CA GLY A 25 9.91 -19.63 -9.75
C GLY A 25 10.08 -21.15 -9.87
N GLY A 26 9.11 -21.84 -10.44
CA GLY A 26 9.15 -23.29 -10.61
C GLY A 26 8.35 -24.08 -9.57
N PRO A 27 8.51 -25.42 -9.54
CA PRO A 27 7.79 -26.27 -8.61
C PRO A 27 8.38 -26.18 -7.20
N GLY A 28 7.53 -26.06 -6.21
CA GLY A 28 7.95 -26.06 -4.81
C GLY A 28 7.17 -25.03 -3.97
N THR A 29 7.53 -25.02 -2.70
CA THR A 29 6.95 -24.14 -1.71
C THR A 29 8.03 -23.23 -1.12
N LEU A 30 7.64 -22.05 -0.71
CA LEU A 30 8.51 -21.12 0.01
C LEU A 30 8.98 -21.78 1.30
N TYR A 31 10.31 -21.82 1.50
CA TYR A 31 10.97 -22.48 2.65
C TYR A 31 10.51 -23.93 2.90
N GLY A 32 10.04 -24.64 1.87
CA GLY A 32 9.58 -26.02 1.97
C GLY A 32 8.24 -26.21 2.69
N SER A 33 7.51 -25.14 3.03
CA SER A 33 6.30 -25.22 3.83
C SER A 33 5.13 -24.39 3.33
N VAL A 34 5.36 -23.23 2.73
CA VAL A 34 4.28 -22.29 2.34
C VAL A 34 4.08 -22.30 0.83
N ASP A 35 2.88 -22.64 0.37
CA ASP A 35 2.47 -22.44 -1.02
C ASP A 35 1.98 -20.99 -1.23
N SER A 36 2.94 -20.10 -1.50
CA SER A 36 2.66 -18.67 -1.70
C SER A 36 1.72 -18.40 -2.89
N ALA A 37 1.77 -19.25 -3.92
CA ALA A 37 0.87 -19.09 -5.06
C ALA A 37 -0.57 -19.52 -4.72
N ALA A 38 -0.77 -20.59 -3.96
CA ALA A 38 -2.09 -20.96 -3.48
C ALA A 38 -2.67 -19.90 -2.54
N ARG A 39 -1.85 -19.29 -1.69
CA ARG A 39 -2.28 -18.16 -0.83
C ARG A 39 -2.72 -16.95 -1.65
N LEU A 40 -1.94 -16.59 -2.67
CA LEU A 40 -2.32 -15.48 -3.55
C LEU A 40 -3.60 -15.79 -4.34
N GLN A 41 -3.77 -17.04 -4.81
CA GLN A 41 -4.99 -17.44 -5.53
C GLN A 41 -6.23 -17.31 -4.64
N GLU A 42 -6.14 -17.75 -3.38
CA GLU A 42 -7.22 -17.61 -2.40
C GLU A 42 -7.62 -16.14 -2.19
N ILE A 43 -6.64 -15.23 -2.09
CA ILE A 43 -6.89 -13.78 -2.02
C ILE A 43 -7.57 -13.28 -3.30
N CYS A 44 -7.10 -13.68 -4.47
CA CYS A 44 -7.69 -13.31 -5.75
C CYS A 44 -9.16 -13.74 -5.84
N ASP A 45 -9.46 -14.97 -5.47
CA ASP A 45 -10.81 -15.53 -5.46
C ASP A 45 -11.72 -14.75 -4.49
N GLN A 46 -11.22 -14.43 -3.30
CA GLN A 46 -11.95 -13.63 -2.30
C GLN A 46 -12.24 -12.21 -2.82
N ILE A 47 -11.26 -11.56 -3.45
CA ILE A 47 -11.41 -10.21 -4.02
C ILE A 47 -12.47 -10.23 -5.13
N VAL A 48 -12.40 -11.18 -6.06
CA VAL A 48 -13.38 -11.29 -7.16
C VAL A 48 -14.78 -11.59 -6.62
N ALA A 49 -14.88 -12.50 -5.65
CA ALA A 49 -16.16 -12.87 -5.04
C ALA A 49 -16.81 -11.70 -4.28
N SER A 50 -16.02 -10.79 -3.72
CA SER A 50 -16.52 -9.61 -3.00
C SER A 50 -17.25 -8.61 -3.88
N ARG A 51 -17.06 -8.68 -5.21
CA ARG A 51 -17.60 -7.72 -6.20
C ARG A 51 -17.21 -6.26 -5.93
N LEU A 52 -16.13 -6.03 -5.18
CA LEU A 52 -15.52 -4.72 -5.04
C LEU A 52 -15.16 -4.14 -6.42
N LYS A 53 -15.12 -2.83 -6.50
CA LYS A 53 -14.69 -2.11 -7.72
C LYS A 53 -13.51 -1.23 -7.38
N PRO A 54 -12.34 -1.81 -7.06
CA PRO A 54 -11.14 -1.03 -6.82
C PRO A 54 -10.66 -0.40 -8.13
N GLU A 55 -10.09 0.78 -8.06
CA GLU A 55 -9.48 1.46 -9.21
C GLU A 55 -8.06 0.95 -9.47
N ALA A 56 -7.38 0.49 -8.43
CA ALA A 56 -6.06 -0.13 -8.53
C ALA A 56 -5.83 -1.18 -7.43
N ILE A 57 -4.93 -2.11 -7.73
CA ILE A 57 -4.31 -3.04 -6.79
C ILE A 57 -2.83 -2.67 -6.73
N ILE A 58 -2.36 -2.25 -5.55
CA ILE A 58 -0.99 -1.80 -5.31
C ILE A 58 -0.23 -2.91 -4.60
N PHE A 59 0.92 -3.26 -5.14
CA PHE A 59 1.82 -4.26 -4.58
C PHE A 59 3.10 -3.57 -4.10
N THR A 60 3.43 -3.70 -2.81
CA THR A 60 4.56 -3.02 -2.20
C THR A 60 5.80 -3.89 -2.03
N GLY A 61 6.12 -4.67 -3.05
CA GLY A 61 7.40 -5.38 -3.18
C GLY A 61 7.41 -6.80 -2.64
N ASP A 62 8.58 -7.41 -2.75
CA ASP A 62 8.84 -8.84 -2.50
C ASP A 62 7.85 -9.73 -3.25
N LEU A 63 7.74 -9.45 -4.57
CA LEU A 63 6.82 -10.15 -5.46
C LEU A 63 7.29 -11.58 -5.73
N ALA A 64 8.60 -11.76 -5.93
CA ALA A 64 9.25 -13.05 -6.08
C ALA A 64 10.24 -13.28 -4.91
N ASP A 65 10.42 -14.53 -4.48
CA ASP A 65 11.31 -14.86 -3.36
C ASP A 65 12.80 -14.64 -3.71
N ARG A 66 13.16 -14.81 -4.99
CA ARG A 66 14.55 -14.68 -5.49
C ARG A 66 14.63 -13.87 -6.79
N GLY A 67 13.63 -13.08 -7.08
CA GLY A 67 13.59 -12.26 -8.29
C GLY A 67 13.55 -13.05 -9.60
N GLU A 68 13.06 -14.30 -9.60
CA GLU A 68 13.04 -15.14 -10.81
C GLU A 68 12.01 -14.64 -11.82
N LEU A 69 12.40 -14.52 -13.08
CA LEU A 69 11.51 -14.08 -14.16
C LEU A 69 10.26 -14.97 -14.30
N GLU A 70 10.39 -16.27 -14.02
CA GLU A 70 9.26 -17.21 -14.04
C GLU A 70 8.23 -16.89 -12.94
N ALA A 71 8.68 -16.52 -11.73
CA ALA A 71 7.81 -16.08 -10.65
C ALA A 71 7.00 -14.84 -11.06
N TYR A 72 7.63 -13.85 -11.68
CA TYR A 72 6.93 -12.65 -12.18
C TYR A 72 5.93 -12.98 -13.29
N ARG A 73 6.29 -13.86 -14.23
CA ARG A 73 5.34 -14.30 -15.28
C ARG A 73 4.12 -15.02 -14.69
N ARG A 74 4.37 -15.87 -13.69
CA ARG A 74 3.28 -16.54 -12.94
C ARG A 74 2.40 -15.52 -12.22
N LEU A 75 3.00 -14.55 -11.55
CA LEU A 75 2.29 -13.46 -10.87
C LEU A 75 1.39 -12.69 -11.83
N ARG A 76 1.91 -12.28 -12.98
CA ARG A 76 1.11 -11.61 -14.01
C ARG A 76 -0.07 -12.46 -14.46
N GLY A 77 0.17 -13.74 -14.74
CA GLY A 77 -0.89 -14.68 -15.14
C GLY A 77 -1.98 -14.86 -14.09
N MET A 78 -1.70 -14.63 -12.81
CA MET A 78 -2.68 -14.66 -11.71
C MET A 78 -3.41 -13.32 -11.55
N ILE A 79 -2.72 -12.19 -11.66
CA ILE A 79 -3.25 -10.87 -11.33
C ILE A 79 -3.93 -10.19 -12.50
N GLU A 80 -3.43 -10.32 -13.73
CA GLU A 80 -4.03 -9.67 -14.90
C GLU A 80 -5.51 -10.05 -15.10
N PRO A 81 -5.92 -11.34 -15.01
CA PRO A 81 -7.33 -11.70 -15.09
C PRO A 81 -8.20 -11.10 -13.98
N VAL A 82 -7.65 -10.95 -12.77
CA VAL A 82 -8.33 -10.30 -11.64
C VAL A 82 -8.54 -8.82 -11.93
N CYS A 83 -7.49 -8.14 -12.39
CA CYS A 83 -7.56 -6.73 -12.77
C CYS A 83 -8.59 -6.49 -13.88
N ASP A 84 -8.61 -7.35 -14.90
CA ASP A 84 -9.57 -7.28 -16.00
C ASP A 84 -11.01 -7.45 -15.51
N ALA A 85 -11.25 -8.43 -14.63
CA ALA A 85 -12.58 -8.70 -14.06
C ALA A 85 -13.09 -7.54 -13.19
N LEU A 86 -12.20 -6.83 -12.51
CA LEU A 86 -12.52 -5.74 -11.61
C LEU A 86 -12.52 -4.37 -12.31
N GLY A 87 -11.87 -4.25 -13.46
CA GLY A 87 -11.56 -2.98 -14.14
C GLY A 87 -10.50 -2.17 -13.39
N ALA A 88 -9.58 -2.83 -12.69
CA ALA A 88 -8.55 -2.24 -11.86
C ALA A 88 -7.20 -2.19 -12.60
N LYS A 89 -6.30 -1.29 -12.16
CA LYS A 89 -4.90 -1.27 -12.61
C LYS A 89 -4.02 -2.00 -11.61
N ALA A 90 -3.11 -2.86 -12.05
CA ALA A 90 -2.02 -3.34 -11.21
C ALA A 90 -0.90 -2.30 -11.15
N ILE A 91 -0.44 -1.97 -9.94
CA ILE A 91 0.67 -1.04 -9.67
C ILE A 91 1.72 -1.79 -8.84
N TRP A 92 2.93 -1.86 -9.38
CA TRP A 92 3.99 -2.69 -8.85
C TRP A 92 5.12 -1.84 -8.27
N ALA A 93 5.50 -2.05 -7.02
CA ALA A 93 6.76 -1.61 -6.46
C ALA A 93 7.69 -2.81 -6.25
N MET A 94 9.00 -2.56 -6.21
CA MET A 94 10.00 -3.57 -5.91
C MET A 94 10.23 -3.71 -4.41
N GLY A 95 10.59 -4.94 -3.96
CA GLY A 95 11.15 -5.22 -2.66
C GLY A 95 12.56 -5.81 -2.75
N ASN A 96 13.20 -6.06 -1.60
CA ASN A 96 14.60 -6.46 -1.54
C ASN A 96 14.88 -7.89 -2.04
N HIS A 97 13.86 -8.71 -2.21
CA HIS A 97 13.96 -10.03 -2.85
C HIS A 97 13.80 -9.97 -4.37
N ASP A 98 13.35 -8.83 -4.92
CA ASP A 98 13.12 -8.67 -6.34
C ASP A 98 14.40 -8.34 -7.11
N ASP A 99 14.50 -8.77 -8.37
CA ASP A 99 15.60 -8.46 -9.29
C ASP A 99 15.16 -7.39 -10.29
N ARG A 100 15.89 -6.27 -10.38
CA ARG A 100 15.54 -5.13 -11.24
C ARG A 100 15.43 -5.48 -12.72
N ALA A 101 16.34 -6.30 -13.24
CA ALA A 101 16.35 -6.63 -14.66
C ALA A 101 15.17 -7.53 -15.04
N ASN A 102 14.90 -8.55 -14.21
CA ASN A 102 13.78 -9.47 -14.42
C ASN A 102 12.44 -8.78 -14.16
N PHE A 103 12.35 -7.93 -13.13
CA PHE A 103 11.17 -7.13 -12.83
C PHE A 103 10.84 -6.21 -14.01
N ARG A 104 11.84 -5.45 -14.50
CA ARG A 104 11.69 -4.60 -15.68
C ARG A 104 11.20 -5.38 -16.90
N SER A 105 11.80 -6.54 -17.16
CA SER A 105 11.41 -7.43 -18.27
C SER A 105 9.97 -7.94 -18.13
N ALA A 106 9.47 -8.09 -16.91
CA ALA A 106 8.12 -8.61 -16.66
C ALA A 106 7.04 -7.53 -16.65
N PHE A 107 7.31 -6.33 -16.12
CA PHE A 107 6.28 -5.35 -15.78
C PHE A 107 6.41 -4.01 -16.52
N VAL A 108 7.48 -3.81 -17.29
CA VAL A 108 7.74 -2.56 -17.99
C VAL A 108 7.74 -2.77 -19.50
N ASP A 109 7.17 -1.81 -20.24
CA ASP A 109 7.18 -1.87 -21.70
C ASP A 109 8.61 -1.72 -22.23
N ALA A 110 8.96 -2.54 -23.24
CA ALA A 110 10.27 -2.53 -23.86
C ALA A 110 10.66 -1.19 -24.55
N SER A 111 9.70 -0.28 -24.69
CA SER A 111 9.90 1.06 -25.26
C SER A 111 10.59 2.05 -24.28
N GLU A 112 10.64 1.73 -22.99
CA GLU A 112 11.28 2.59 -22.00
C GLU A 112 12.81 2.46 -22.08
N ASN A 113 13.47 3.57 -22.41
CA ASN A 113 14.92 3.64 -22.61
C ASN A 113 15.65 3.83 -21.27
N SER A 114 15.57 2.84 -20.37
CA SER A 114 16.23 2.82 -19.06
C SER A 114 17.21 1.66 -18.96
N ARG A 115 18.25 1.82 -18.15
CA ARG A 115 19.23 0.75 -17.93
C ARG A 115 18.61 -0.35 -17.06
N PRO A 116 19.05 -1.62 -17.21
CA PRO A 116 18.49 -2.73 -16.43
C PRO A 116 18.57 -2.55 -14.90
N GLN A 117 19.55 -1.81 -14.42
CA GLN A 117 19.81 -1.59 -12.99
C GLN A 117 19.32 -0.24 -12.45
N ASP A 118 18.73 0.60 -13.30
CA ASP A 118 18.15 1.88 -12.82
C ASP A 118 17.00 1.59 -11.85
N PRO A 119 16.80 2.42 -10.80
CA PRO A 119 15.66 2.30 -9.91
C PRO A 119 14.31 2.28 -10.64
N MET A 120 13.34 1.61 -10.05
CA MET A 120 12.01 1.42 -10.63
C MET A 120 10.98 2.40 -10.07
N ASP A 121 11.40 3.67 -9.87
CA ASP A 121 10.51 4.73 -9.46
C ASP A 121 9.52 5.08 -10.57
N ARG A 122 8.23 5.22 -10.22
CA ARG A 122 7.16 5.51 -11.17
C ARG A 122 6.05 6.33 -10.58
N SER A 123 5.42 7.13 -11.43
CA SER A 123 4.23 7.91 -11.11
C SER A 123 3.04 7.43 -11.93
N TYR A 124 1.92 7.18 -11.27
CA TYR A 124 0.66 6.72 -11.88
C TYR A 124 -0.45 7.69 -11.52
N PHE A 125 -1.40 7.87 -12.46
CA PHE A 125 -2.63 8.61 -12.20
C PHE A 125 -3.84 7.70 -12.32
N VAL A 126 -4.68 7.75 -11.30
CA VAL A 126 -5.92 6.99 -11.19
C VAL A 126 -7.04 7.96 -10.83
N ASN A 127 -7.77 8.43 -11.83
CA ASN A 127 -8.94 9.31 -11.69
C ASN A 127 -8.72 10.57 -10.82
N GLY A 128 -7.52 11.17 -10.87
CA GLY A 128 -7.17 12.36 -10.09
C GLY A 128 -6.27 12.10 -8.87
N LEU A 129 -6.21 10.86 -8.40
CA LEU A 129 -5.27 10.42 -7.37
C LEU A 129 -3.93 10.06 -8.02
N ARG A 130 -2.83 10.58 -7.51
CA ARG A 130 -1.48 10.18 -7.89
C ARG A 130 -0.97 9.09 -6.97
N ILE A 131 -0.38 8.04 -7.55
CA ILE A 131 0.29 6.97 -6.83
C ILE A 131 1.73 6.95 -7.31
N ILE A 132 2.68 7.15 -6.41
CA ILE A 132 4.12 7.09 -6.70
C ILE A 132 4.68 5.84 -6.06
N THR A 133 5.30 4.97 -6.88
CA THR A 133 6.10 3.85 -6.38
C THR A 133 7.56 4.27 -6.29
N LEU A 134 8.21 3.99 -5.15
CA LEU A 134 9.63 4.23 -4.92
C LEU A 134 10.37 2.91 -4.77
N ASP A 135 11.41 2.73 -5.56
CA ASP A 135 12.32 1.60 -5.46
C ASP A 135 13.34 1.88 -4.35
N THR A 136 13.05 1.39 -3.16
CA THR A 136 13.93 1.49 -2.00
C THR A 136 14.99 0.40 -1.94
N THR A 137 15.10 -0.46 -2.97
CA THR A 137 16.03 -1.60 -2.93
C THR A 137 17.46 -1.17 -3.17
N VAL A 138 18.40 -1.86 -2.52
CA VAL A 138 19.84 -1.74 -2.76
C VAL A 138 20.35 -3.08 -3.29
N PRO A 139 20.79 -3.15 -4.56
CA PRO A 139 21.20 -4.41 -5.14
C PRO A 139 22.25 -5.16 -4.30
N GLY A 140 21.94 -6.42 -3.93
CA GLY A 140 22.79 -7.25 -3.09
C GLY A 140 22.67 -7.03 -1.59
N PHE A 141 21.73 -6.18 -1.15
CA PHE A 141 21.45 -5.93 0.26
C PHE A 141 19.95 -6.06 0.56
N HIS A 142 19.61 -6.24 1.85
CA HIS A 142 18.22 -6.34 2.28
C HIS A 142 17.69 -5.09 2.98
N HIS A 143 18.54 -4.10 3.26
CA HIS A 143 18.09 -2.80 3.75
C HIS A 143 17.65 -1.90 2.59
N GLY A 144 16.84 -0.91 2.89
CA GLY A 144 16.40 0.09 1.91
C GLY A 144 17.23 1.37 1.97
N GLU A 145 17.42 2.00 0.82
CA GLU A 145 17.96 3.38 0.68
C GLU A 145 17.30 4.07 -0.50
N LEU A 146 17.31 5.40 -0.50
CA LEU A 146 16.97 6.23 -1.66
C LEU A 146 18.18 7.08 -2.02
N SER A 147 18.58 7.07 -3.28
CA SER A 147 19.66 7.92 -3.76
C SER A 147 19.26 9.40 -3.80
N GLU A 148 20.22 10.29 -3.92
CA GLU A 148 19.99 11.73 -4.07
C GLU A 148 19.15 12.01 -5.33
N GLU A 149 19.45 11.34 -6.43
CA GLU A 149 18.71 11.46 -7.69
C GLU A 149 17.24 11.02 -7.57
N GLN A 150 16.97 9.94 -6.81
CA GLN A 150 15.60 9.51 -6.53
C GLN A 150 14.84 10.54 -5.67
N LEU A 151 15.50 11.13 -4.69
CA LEU A 151 14.91 12.16 -3.84
C LEU A 151 14.66 13.46 -4.62
N GLU A 152 15.55 13.85 -5.52
CA GLU A 152 15.35 14.98 -6.44
C GLU A 152 14.17 14.71 -7.38
N TRP A 153 14.13 13.54 -8.01
CA TRP A 153 13.00 13.14 -8.85
C TRP A 153 11.66 13.16 -8.08
N LEU A 154 11.65 12.64 -6.84
CA LEU A 154 10.46 12.68 -6.00
C LEU A 154 10.03 14.11 -5.68
N ALA A 155 10.99 15.00 -5.39
CA ALA A 155 10.71 16.41 -5.13
C ALA A 155 10.09 17.10 -6.34
N ASP A 156 10.59 16.81 -7.54
CA ASP A 156 10.04 17.32 -8.81
C ASP A 156 8.62 16.79 -9.04
N GLU A 157 8.36 15.50 -8.87
CA GLU A 157 7.03 14.90 -8.97
C GLU A 157 6.02 15.55 -7.99
N LEU A 158 6.47 15.85 -6.77
CA LEU A 158 5.64 16.46 -5.72
C LEU A 158 5.53 17.98 -5.82
N SER A 159 6.28 18.63 -6.72
CA SER A 159 6.24 20.09 -6.91
C SER A 159 4.88 20.60 -7.35
N THR A 160 4.12 19.77 -8.05
CA THR A 160 2.75 20.07 -8.48
C THR A 160 1.77 19.12 -7.79
N PRO A 161 0.84 19.63 -6.96
CA PRO A 161 -0.14 18.81 -6.28
C PRO A 161 -1.09 18.11 -7.26
N ALA A 162 -1.41 16.82 -6.99
CA ALA A 162 -2.45 16.10 -7.71
C ALA A 162 -3.85 16.51 -7.21
N PRO A 163 -4.90 16.45 -8.07
CA PRO A 163 -6.27 16.86 -7.69
C PRO A 163 -6.79 16.20 -6.40
N ASP A 164 -6.56 14.89 -6.22
CA ASP A 164 -7.03 14.13 -5.07
C ASP A 164 -5.88 13.75 -4.10
N GLY A 165 -4.71 14.37 -4.30
CA GLY A 165 -3.50 14.15 -3.53
C GLY A 165 -2.68 12.96 -4.01
N THR A 166 -1.64 12.62 -3.23
CA THR A 166 -0.67 11.58 -3.59
C THR A 166 -0.62 10.49 -2.52
N ILE A 167 -0.47 9.24 -2.94
CA ILE A 167 -0.09 8.09 -2.11
C ILE A 167 1.32 7.67 -2.54
N LEU A 168 2.24 7.54 -1.58
CA LEU A 168 3.53 6.87 -1.82
C LEU A 168 3.39 5.39 -1.53
N ALA A 169 3.97 4.55 -2.38
CA ALA A 169 4.07 3.11 -2.21
C ALA A 169 5.55 2.71 -2.31
N LEU A 170 6.05 2.08 -1.28
CA LEU A 170 7.45 1.65 -1.19
C LEU A 170 7.53 0.37 -0.36
N HIS A 171 8.60 -0.41 -0.50
CA HIS A 171 8.70 -1.67 0.21
C HIS A 171 9.14 -1.47 1.67
N HIS A 172 10.31 -0.85 1.89
CA HIS A 172 10.84 -0.61 3.23
C HIS A 172 10.15 0.58 3.88
N PRO A 173 9.27 0.38 4.88
CA PRO A 173 8.50 1.48 5.45
C PRO A 173 9.39 2.38 6.31
N PRO A 174 9.20 3.73 6.28
CA PRO A 174 9.99 4.65 7.07
C PRO A 174 9.46 4.73 8.52
N VAL A 175 9.47 3.59 9.22
CA VAL A 175 8.95 3.46 10.57
C VAL A 175 9.85 2.56 11.41
N PRO A 176 9.91 2.73 12.74
CA PRO A 176 10.61 1.79 13.59
C PRO A 176 9.90 0.43 13.57
N CYS A 177 10.67 -0.66 13.59
CA CYS A 177 10.14 -2.00 13.77
C CYS A 177 10.24 -2.43 15.22
N VAL A 178 9.26 -3.20 15.69
CA VAL A 178 9.22 -3.75 17.06
C VAL A 178 10.10 -4.99 17.24
N GLN A 179 10.68 -5.51 16.15
CA GLN A 179 11.61 -6.64 16.14
C GLN A 179 13.04 -6.11 15.97
N ASP A 180 13.92 -6.39 16.92
CA ASP A 180 15.30 -5.84 16.96
C ASP A 180 16.10 -6.17 15.70
N LEU A 181 15.95 -7.38 15.14
CA LEU A 181 16.67 -7.77 13.92
C LEU A 181 16.26 -6.97 12.68
N ALA A 182 15.09 -6.36 12.67
CA ALA A 182 14.65 -5.54 11.53
C ALA A 182 15.49 -4.28 11.32
N VAL A 183 16.28 -3.85 12.32
CA VAL A 183 17.26 -2.76 12.17
C VAL A 183 18.31 -3.08 11.09
N LEU A 184 18.61 -4.37 10.86
CA LEU A 184 19.55 -4.79 9.83
C LEU A 184 19.03 -4.55 8.41
N VAL A 185 17.71 -4.45 8.26
CA VAL A 185 17.00 -4.41 6.98
C VAL A 185 16.05 -3.21 6.86
N GLU A 186 16.17 -2.20 7.73
CA GLU A 186 15.32 -1.00 7.71
C GLU A 186 15.63 -0.07 6.52
N LEU A 187 14.74 0.86 6.25
CA LEU A 187 15.00 2.00 5.35
C LEU A 187 16.00 2.95 6.02
N ARG A 188 17.12 3.20 5.37
CA ARG A 188 18.14 4.17 5.78
C ARG A 188 17.88 5.55 5.18
N GLY A 189 18.50 6.58 5.73
CA GLY A 189 18.38 7.95 5.19
C GLY A 189 16.99 8.56 5.33
N GLN A 190 16.16 8.08 6.27
CA GLN A 190 14.77 8.53 6.45
C GLN A 190 14.63 10.04 6.64
N ALA A 191 15.63 10.73 7.21
CA ALA A 191 15.59 12.18 7.38
C ALA A 191 15.53 12.95 6.05
N ALA A 192 16.23 12.45 5.01
CA ALA A 192 16.20 13.05 3.67
C ALA A 192 14.83 12.85 3.02
N LEU A 193 14.27 11.64 3.07
CA LEU A 193 12.90 11.40 2.60
C LEU A 193 11.88 12.28 3.34
N ALA A 194 12.01 12.42 4.67
CA ALA A 194 11.11 13.28 5.46
C ALA A 194 11.17 14.75 5.01
N ALA A 195 12.34 15.24 4.63
CA ALA A 195 12.50 16.60 4.13
C ALA A 195 11.75 16.80 2.80
N VAL A 196 11.80 15.83 1.89
CA VAL A 196 11.13 15.88 0.58
C VAL A 196 9.61 15.80 0.72
N VAL A 197 9.08 14.87 1.53
CA VAL A 197 7.61 14.66 1.59
C VAL A 197 6.87 15.64 2.49
N ARG A 198 7.59 16.37 3.35
CA ARG A 198 6.99 17.33 4.28
C ARG A 198 6.31 18.49 3.55
N ASN A 199 5.08 18.81 3.94
CA ASN A 199 4.29 19.91 3.37
C ASN A 199 3.93 19.74 1.88
N THR A 200 3.97 18.51 1.37
CA THR A 200 3.48 18.18 0.02
C THR A 200 2.03 17.70 0.06
N ASP A 201 1.51 17.25 -1.07
CA ASP A 201 0.18 16.66 -1.20
C ASP A 201 0.15 15.15 -0.87
N VAL A 202 1.24 14.58 -0.33
CA VAL A 202 1.28 13.19 0.12
C VAL A 202 0.32 12.99 1.29
N ARG A 203 -0.62 12.07 1.13
CA ARG A 203 -1.71 11.82 2.09
C ARG A 203 -1.52 10.55 2.89
N SER A 204 -0.81 9.56 2.34
CA SER A 204 -0.48 8.29 2.99
C SER A 204 0.74 7.66 2.35
N ILE A 205 1.44 6.84 3.13
CA ILE A 205 2.53 5.98 2.69
C ILE A 205 2.10 4.53 2.88
N LEU A 206 2.22 3.71 1.84
CA LEU A 206 1.98 2.28 1.86
C LEU A 206 3.31 1.56 1.89
N GLY A 207 3.47 0.57 2.77
CA GLY A 207 4.68 -0.22 2.89
C GLY A 207 4.41 -1.71 3.06
N GLY A 208 5.48 -2.52 2.95
CA GLY A 208 5.51 -3.96 3.19
C GLY A 208 6.63 -4.37 4.12
N HIS A 209 7.39 -5.43 3.74
CA HIS A 209 8.66 -5.84 4.33
C HIS A 209 8.57 -6.46 5.73
N LEU A 210 7.71 -5.97 6.60
CA LEU A 210 7.65 -6.40 7.99
C LEU A 210 6.88 -7.71 8.19
N HIS A 211 6.14 -8.16 7.19
CA HIS A 211 5.28 -9.35 7.23
C HIS A 211 4.22 -9.35 8.35
N PHE A 212 3.85 -8.17 8.83
CA PHE A 212 2.69 -7.98 9.74
C PHE A 212 2.10 -6.60 9.57
N SER A 213 0.80 -6.48 9.80
CA SER A 213 0.13 -5.18 9.73
C SER A 213 0.60 -4.28 10.85
N THR A 214 1.03 -3.07 10.49
CA THR A 214 1.37 -2.02 11.46
C THR A 214 1.03 -0.65 10.91
N THR A 215 0.85 0.32 11.79
CA THR A 215 0.56 1.70 11.44
C THR A 215 1.44 2.64 12.25
N ALA A 216 1.87 3.72 11.62
CA ALA A 216 2.68 4.75 12.26
C ALA A 216 2.42 6.11 11.60
N SER A 217 3.19 7.12 11.96
CA SER A 217 3.27 8.40 11.26
C SER A 217 4.71 8.71 10.93
N PHE A 218 4.94 9.17 9.71
CA PHE A 218 6.24 9.63 9.23
C PHE A 218 6.13 11.04 8.65
N ALA A 219 6.91 11.97 9.13
CA ALA A 219 6.88 13.39 8.73
C ALA A 219 5.46 14.05 8.81
N GLY A 220 4.58 13.52 9.68
CA GLY A 220 3.19 13.95 9.80
C GLY A 220 2.23 13.25 8.83
N ILE A 221 2.70 12.29 8.03
CA ILE A 221 1.93 11.51 7.05
C ILE A 221 1.64 10.14 7.66
N PRO A 222 0.38 9.64 7.60
CA PRO A 222 0.05 8.28 8.01
C PRO A 222 0.81 7.24 7.18
N VAL A 223 1.35 6.22 7.83
CA VAL A 223 1.99 5.06 7.20
C VAL A 223 1.16 3.82 7.51
N SER A 224 0.82 3.06 6.48
CA SER A 224 0.14 1.77 6.57
C SER A 224 1.01 0.69 5.96
N VAL A 225 1.48 -0.24 6.79
CA VAL A 225 2.23 -1.41 6.35
C VAL A 225 1.26 -2.56 6.22
N ALA A 226 1.22 -3.21 5.04
CA ALA A 226 0.42 -4.39 4.83
C ALA A 226 1.06 -5.62 5.49
N SER A 227 0.23 -6.55 5.93
CA SER A 227 0.69 -7.90 6.25
C SER A 227 1.13 -8.61 4.98
N ALA A 228 2.02 -9.59 5.12
CA ALA A 228 2.40 -10.44 4.00
C ALA A 228 1.24 -11.33 3.55
N THR A 229 1.22 -11.66 2.27
CA THR A 229 0.29 -12.63 1.71
C THR A 229 0.82 -14.06 1.73
N CYS A 230 2.14 -14.25 1.88
CA CYS A 230 2.79 -15.55 1.94
C CYS A 230 2.79 -16.16 3.35
N TYR A 231 3.57 -15.62 4.27
CA TYR A 231 3.64 -15.97 5.69
C TYR A 231 3.83 -14.71 6.52
N THR A 232 3.53 -14.74 7.82
CA THR A 232 3.65 -13.56 8.68
C THR A 232 4.74 -13.75 9.74
N GLN A 233 5.28 -12.63 10.25
CA GLN A 233 6.09 -12.63 11.46
C GLN A 233 5.17 -12.70 12.68
N ASP A 234 5.46 -13.64 13.58
CA ASP A 234 4.68 -13.84 14.79
C ASP A 234 5.19 -12.94 15.93
N LEU A 235 4.46 -11.88 16.20
CA LEU A 235 4.77 -10.97 17.32
C LEU A 235 4.41 -11.55 18.71
N GLY A 236 3.71 -12.69 18.77
CA GLY A 236 3.33 -13.36 20.00
C GLY A 236 4.41 -14.29 20.57
N VAL A 237 5.66 -14.18 20.11
CA VAL A 237 6.80 -14.94 20.65
C VAL A 237 7.38 -14.28 21.90
N THR A 238 8.27 -15.00 22.60
CA THR A 238 9.02 -14.44 23.73
C THR A 238 9.76 -13.16 23.30
N ALA A 239 9.79 -12.15 24.17
CA ALA A 239 10.44 -10.88 23.92
C ALA A 239 11.88 -11.07 23.39
N GLY A 240 12.24 -10.36 22.33
CA GLY A 240 13.51 -10.51 21.61
C GLY A 240 13.60 -11.71 20.67
N GLY A 241 12.60 -12.58 20.65
CA GLY A 241 12.51 -13.70 19.71
C GLY A 241 11.91 -13.30 18.37
N GLN A 242 12.10 -14.16 17.37
CA GLN A 242 11.51 -14.01 16.03
C GLN A 242 11.07 -15.37 15.49
N ARG A 243 9.90 -15.41 14.85
CA ARG A 243 9.38 -16.62 14.23
C ARG A 243 8.46 -16.28 13.07
N GLY A 244 8.70 -16.88 11.90
CA GLY A 244 7.71 -16.91 10.82
C GLY A 244 6.54 -17.84 11.15
N ARG A 245 5.34 -17.49 10.71
CA ARG A 245 4.11 -18.26 10.92
C ARG A 245 3.30 -18.31 9.63
N ASP A 246 2.87 -19.52 9.23
CA ASP A 246 1.86 -19.68 8.18
C ASP A 246 0.47 -19.42 8.78
N GLY A 247 0.07 -18.16 8.77
CA GLY A 247 -1.20 -17.70 9.36
C GLY A 247 -1.23 -16.18 9.46
N ALA A 248 -2.42 -15.62 9.68
CA ALA A 248 -2.67 -14.17 9.75
C ALA A 248 -2.28 -13.38 8.50
N GLN A 249 -2.22 -14.04 7.34
CA GLN A 249 -2.06 -13.36 6.07
C GLN A 249 -3.25 -12.43 5.83
N ALA A 250 -2.97 -11.28 5.22
CA ALA A 250 -4.01 -10.28 4.97
C ALA A 250 -3.61 -9.35 3.81
N TYR A 251 -4.59 -8.66 3.27
CA TYR A 251 -4.40 -7.50 2.42
C TYR A 251 -5.16 -6.30 3.01
N ASN A 252 -4.91 -5.10 2.50
CA ASN A 252 -5.62 -3.91 2.97
C ASN A 252 -6.58 -3.39 1.90
N MET A 253 -7.80 -2.99 2.32
CA MET A 253 -8.65 -2.09 1.57
C MET A 253 -8.29 -0.65 1.92
N VAL A 254 -8.08 0.19 0.91
CA VAL A 254 -7.73 1.60 1.06
C VAL A 254 -8.87 2.45 0.49
N HIS A 255 -9.59 3.14 1.36
CA HIS A 255 -10.68 4.03 1.01
C HIS A 255 -10.23 5.49 1.14
N VAL A 256 -10.17 6.20 0.02
CA VAL A 256 -9.72 7.60 -0.02
C VAL A 256 -10.94 8.51 0.03
N TYR A 257 -11.07 9.26 1.10
CA TYR A 257 -12.07 10.31 1.29
C TYR A 257 -11.45 11.68 1.08
N GLU A 258 -12.23 12.72 1.04
CA GLU A 258 -11.71 14.09 0.84
C GLU A 258 -10.65 14.48 1.89
N HIS A 259 -10.89 14.21 3.16
CA HIS A 259 -10.03 14.65 4.26
C HIS A 259 -9.30 13.54 5.00
N THR A 260 -9.55 12.27 4.67
CA THR A 260 -8.95 11.13 5.34
C THR A 260 -8.76 9.96 4.39
N ILE A 261 -7.91 9.01 4.77
CA ILE A 261 -7.75 7.71 4.12
C ILE A 261 -7.95 6.64 5.18
N VAL A 262 -8.82 5.69 4.90
CA VAL A 262 -9.08 4.56 5.80
C VAL A 262 -8.39 3.33 5.24
N HIS A 263 -7.55 2.70 6.05
CA HIS A 263 -6.88 1.44 5.76
C HIS A 263 -7.52 0.34 6.60
N SER A 264 -8.18 -0.62 5.95
CA SER A 264 -8.85 -1.74 6.62
C SER A 264 -8.14 -3.03 6.30
N VAL A 265 -7.67 -3.73 7.33
CA VAL A 265 -7.04 -5.05 7.18
C VAL A 265 -8.12 -6.08 6.89
N VAL A 266 -7.96 -6.82 5.81
CA VAL A 266 -8.82 -7.94 5.42
C VAL A 266 -8.03 -9.22 5.57
N PRO A 267 -8.29 -10.02 6.62
CA PRO A 267 -7.59 -11.28 6.79
C PRO A 267 -7.98 -12.26 5.67
N MET A 268 -7.04 -13.11 5.30
CA MET A 268 -7.35 -14.26 4.46
C MET A 268 -8.37 -15.15 5.17
N SER A 269 -9.14 -15.89 4.36
CA SER A 269 -10.29 -16.67 4.77
C SER A 269 -10.05 -17.59 5.97
N GLY A 270 -11.09 -18.04 6.62
CA GLY A 270 -11.03 -19.03 7.69
C GLY A 270 -11.93 -18.73 8.89
N GLY A 271 -12.79 -17.75 8.80
CA GLY A 271 -13.79 -17.47 9.83
C GLY A 271 -15.14 -18.13 9.52
N VAL A 272 -15.83 -18.63 10.54
CA VAL A 272 -17.26 -18.97 10.43
C VAL A 272 -18.09 -17.70 10.54
N THR A 273 -19.21 -17.64 9.80
CA THR A 273 -20.15 -16.52 9.91
C THR A 273 -20.74 -16.47 11.32
N VAL A 274 -20.71 -15.29 11.94
CA VAL A 274 -21.34 -15.04 13.23
C VAL A 274 -22.59 -14.19 13.00
N GLY A 275 -23.73 -14.66 13.49
CA GLY A 275 -25.02 -14.04 13.24
C GLY A 275 -25.54 -14.31 11.81
N GLU A 276 -26.50 -13.53 11.38
CA GLU A 276 -27.06 -13.62 10.02
C GLU A 276 -26.29 -12.74 9.05
N PRO A 277 -25.88 -13.24 7.88
CA PRO A 277 -25.29 -12.39 6.85
C PRO A 277 -26.33 -11.40 6.32
N VAL A 278 -25.89 -10.18 6.08
CA VAL A 278 -26.74 -9.12 5.54
C VAL A 278 -26.21 -8.77 4.15
N ASP A 279 -27.00 -9.00 3.13
CA ASP A 279 -26.65 -8.66 1.76
C ASP A 279 -26.81 -7.16 1.46
N ALA A 280 -26.34 -6.74 0.28
CA ALA A 280 -26.33 -5.33 -0.11
C ALA A 280 -27.76 -4.73 -0.23
N GLU A 281 -28.75 -5.52 -0.63
CA GLU A 281 -30.14 -5.09 -0.77
C GLU A 281 -30.76 -4.83 0.61
N GLU A 282 -30.56 -5.75 1.52
CA GLU A 282 -31.03 -5.62 2.89
C GLU A 282 -30.34 -4.46 3.63
N VAL A 283 -29.04 -4.20 3.39
CA VAL A 283 -28.36 -3.01 3.91
C VAL A 283 -29.06 -1.74 3.43
N GLN A 284 -29.38 -1.63 2.14
CA GLN A 284 -30.08 -0.45 1.60
C GLN A 284 -31.49 -0.31 2.20
N ARG A 285 -32.20 -1.42 2.37
CA ARG A 285 -33.52 -1.42 3.00
C ARG A 285 -33.47 -0.92 4.45
N ARG A 286 -32.49 -1.35 5.24
CA ARG A 286 -32.31 -0.91 6.63
C ARG A 286 -31.96 0.59 6.72
N LEU A 287 -31.06 1.07 5.87
CA LEU A 287 -30.72 2.49 5.82
C LEU A 287 -31.95 3.34 5.46
N ALA A 288 -32.72 2.93 4.45
CA ALA A 288 -33.93 3.62 4.05
C ALA A 288 -34.98 3.62 5.18
N ALA A 289 -35.17 2.48 5.87
CA ALA A 289 -36.11 2.39 7.00
C ALA A 289 -35.68 3.27 8.18
N ALA A 290 -34.39 3.48 8.39
CA ALA A 290 -33.86 4.38 9.40
C ALA A 290 -33.82 5.85 8.95
N GLY A 291 -34.17 6.16 7.70
CA GLY A 291 -34.08 7.51 7.14
C GLY A 291 -32.65 8.02 6.95
N ILE A 292 -31.68 7.11 6.79
CA ILE A 292 -30.26 7.46 6.62
C ILE A 292 -29.88 7.40 5.14
N SER A 293 -29.23 8.44 4.64
CA SER A 293 -28.61 8.47 3.32
C SER A 293 -27.08 8.61 3.43
N ILE A 294 -26.36 7.91 2.55
CA ILE A 294 -24.91 8.08 2.41
C ILE A 294 -24.67 8.84 1.10
N PRO A 295 -24.25 10.13 1.15
CA PRO A 295 -24.01 10.91 -0.04
C PRO A 295 -22.97 10.27 -0.97
N LYS A 296 -23.12 10.48 -2.27
CA LYS A 296 -22.05 10.15 -3.21
C LYS A 296 -20.90 11.14 -3.01
N HIS A 297 -19.67 10.68 -3.22
CA HIS A 297 -18.51 11.58 -3.21
C HIS A 297 -18.70 12.69 -4.26
N PRO A 298 -18.64 13.97 -3.89
CA PRO A 298 -18.66 15.04 -4.86
C PRO A 298 -17.37 14.95 -5.68
N ARG A 299 -17.46 14.54 -6.95
CA ARG A 299 -16.32 14.65 -7.88
C ARG A 299 -16.09 16.13 -8.13
N THR A 300 -15.17 16.73 -7.38
CA THR A 300 -14.81 18.14 -7.56
C THR A 300 -13.80 18.26 -8.69
N SER A 301 -14.20 18.92 -9.77
CA SER A 301 -13.30 19.43 -10.82
C SER A 301 -12.50 20.68 -10.34
N ARG A 302 -12.35 20.91 -9.06
CA ARG A 302 -11.62 22.06 -8.52
C ARG A 302 -10.27 21.61 -7.97
N PRO A 303 -9.15 22.24 -8.42
CA PRO A 303 -7.86 22.06 -7.78
C PRO A 303 -7.98 22.49 -6.30
N ARG A 304 -7.52 21.66 -5.38
CA ARG A 304 -7.42 22.02 -3.95
C ARG A 304 -6.52 23.25 -3.84
N GLN A 305 -6.97 24.26 -3.11
CA GLN A 305 -6.06 25.32 -2.69
C GLN A 305 -5.00 24.72 -1.75
N PRO A 306 -3.72 25.07 -1.91
CA PRO A 306 -2.67 24.61 -1.02
C PRO A 306 -3.03 24.98 0.42
N ARG A 307 -2.85 24.06 1.36
CA ARG A 307 -3.03 24.34 2.79
C ARG A 307 -2.14 25.51 3.17
N VAL A 308 -2.73 26.60 3.60
CA VAL A 308 -1.95 27.71 4.19
C VAL A 308 -1.26 27.16 5.44
N PRO A 309 0.08 27.28 5.56
CA PRO A 309 0.78 26.87 6.77
C PRO A 309 0.19 27.64 7.97
N VAL A 310 -0.23 26.91 9.00
CA VAL A 310 -0.60 27.54 10.28
C VAL A 310 0.69 28.13 10.85
N ALA A 311 0.78 29.46 10.91
CA ALA A 311 1.90 30.13 11.53
C ALA A 311 2.06 29.64 12.98
N PRO A 312 3.30 29.38 13.47
CA PRO A 312 3.52 29.02 14.84
C PRO A 312 2.99 30.15 15.73
N ARG A 313 2.10 29.81 16.67
CA ARG A 313 1.66 30.78 17.69
C ARG A 313 2.90 31.28 18.42
N GLY A 314 3.13 32.59 18.34
CA GLY A 314 4.28 33.23 18.96
C GLY A 314 4.37 32.88 20.45
N ALA A 315 5.53 32.37 20.85
CA ALA A 315 5.88 32.22 22.24
C ALA A 315 6.02 33.62 22.85
N THR A 316 5.05 34.02 23.65
CA THR A 316 5.21 35.18 24.54
C THR A 316 6.20 34.82 25.62
N SER A 317 7.40 35.38 25.57
CA SER A 317 8.38 35.29 26.64
C SER A 317 7.81 35.93 27.91
N PRO A 318 7.92 35.30 29.09
CA PRO A 318 7.62 35.94 30.34
C PRO A 318 8.70 36.99 30.64
N LYS A 319 8.30 38.23 30.87
CA LYS A 319 9.17 39.23 31.52
C LYS A 319 9.34 38.79 32.96
N VAL A 320 10.57 38.57 33.37
CA VAL A 320 10.97 38.45 34.77
C VAL A 320 11.31 39.83 35.32
N PRO A 321 10.92 40.16 36.57
CA PRO A 321 11.12 41.45 37.16
C PRO A 321 12.61 41.75 37.50
#